data_a66b49bf1d1c72f7cf7e965df7799d69
#
_entry.id   a66b49bf1d1c72f7cf7e965df7799d69
#
_cell.length_a   1.000
_cell.length_b   1.000
_cell.length_c   1.000
_cell.angle_alpha   90.00
_cell.angle_beta   90.00
_cell.angle_gamma   90.00
#
_symmetry.space_group_name_H-M   'P 1'
#
loop_
_entity.id
_entity.type
_entity.pdbx_description
1 polymer ?
#
loop_
_entity_poly.entity_id
_entity_poly.type
_entity_poly.pdbx_seq_one_letter_code
_entity_poly.pdbx_strand_id
1 'polypeptide(L)'
;MASPILTSQRHFYSIGHLFPCGQLLERSRFNRRSKQLIWLVQFIRKAMSEMLPSDKLAIIDSFPLPLCQPVRNHRASIFKGLADIGYNASKHLWFYGFKVHMLVTLSGYILNYVVTPASVHDIKVVYELLEGCKQSVILGDLGYLSSELKKDLEQEGYHLWTPFRKNMTGAEEHNNWKVMAMRRTIETRFSELCRLFDIEHTLTRSLAGLQLRMEQIILAHNLRYFEMN
;
A
#
# COMPACT_ATOMS: atom_id res chain seq x y z
N MET A 1 11.78 6.67 -24.22
CA MET A 1 10.34 6.86 -24.00
C MET A 1 10.20 7.60 -22.70
N ALA A 2 9.72 8.84 -22.73
CA ALA A 2 9.59 9.67 -21.53
C ALA A 2 8.53 9.04 -20.62
N SER A 3 8.91 8.76 -19.37
CA SER A 3 8.01 8.37 -18.30
C SER A 3 6.85 9.37 -18.20
N PRO A 4 5.60 8.93 -18.09
CA PRO A 4 4.45 9.81 -17.97
C PRO A 4 4.28 10.33 -16.53
N ILE A 5 5.35 10.70 -15.87
CA ILE A 5 5.28 11.65 -14.77
C ILE A 5 5.07 13.02 -15.41
N LEU A 6 3.95 13.16 -16.04
CA LEU A 6 3.35 14.46 -16.23
C LEU A 6 3.30 15.03 -14.81
N THR A 7 4.20 15.98 -14.55
CA THR A 7 4.09 16.77 -13.33
C THR A 7 2.61 17.08 -13.19
N SER A 8 2.03 16.87 -12.02
CA SER A 8 0.59 17.04 -11.75
C SER A 8 0.01 18.32 -12.39
N GLN A 9 0.84 19.31 -12.63
CA GLN A 9 0.52 20.58 -13.26
C GLN A 9 0.27 20.47 -14.78
N ARG A 10 1.10 19.75 -15.56
CA ARG A 10 0.86 19.60 -17.01
C ARG A 10 -0.38 18.77 -17.28
N HIS A 11 -0.61 17.72 -16.51
CA HIS A 11 -1.82 16.92 -16.63
C HIS A 11 -3.05 17.72 -16.21
N PHE A 12 -2.95 18.51 -15.15
CA PHE A 12 -4.00 19.38 -14.67
C PHE A 12 -4.43 20.42 -15.72
N TYR A 13 -3.48 21.03 -16.43
CA TYR A 13 -3.79 21.94 -17.54
C TYR A 13 -4.37 21.22 -18.77
N SER A 14 -3.93 19.99 -19.05
CA SER A 14 -4.45 19.23 -20.19
C SER A 14 -5.91 18.81 -20.03
N ILE A 15 -6.41 18.67 -18.80
CA ILE A 15 -7.82 18.37 -18.48
C ILE A 15 -8.63 19.61 -18.12
N GLY A 16 -8.04 20.80 -18.22
CA GLY A 16 -8.70 22.07 -17.87
C GLY A 16 -10.02 22.31 -18.61
N HIS A 17 -10.13 21.79 -19.84
CA HIS A 17 -11.36 21.86 -20.64
C HIS A 17 -12.53 21.05 -20.06
N LEU A 18 -12.28 20.11 -19.14
CA LEU A 18 -13.31 19.34 -18.46
C LEU A 18 -13.98 20.12 -17.31
N PHE A 19 -13.42 21.27 -16.93
CA PHE A 19 -13.95 22.08 -15.84
C PHE A 19 -14.76 23.25 -16.39
N PRO A 20 -16.06 23.38 -16.03
CA PRO A 20 -16.99 24.32 -16.67
C PRO A 20 -16.60 25.80 -16.58
N CYS A 21 -15.75 26.15 -15.63
CA CYS A 21 -15.39 27.55 -15.35
C CYS A 21 -13.99 27.95 -15.83
N GLY A 22 -13.20 27.06 -16.44
CA GLY A 22 -11.83 27.35 -16.88
C GLY A 22 -10.86 27.83 -15.77
N GLN A 23 -11.33 27.98 -14.55
CA GLN A 23 -10.57 28.52 -13.42
C GLN A 23 -9.94 27.37 -12.61
N LEU A 24 -8.81 26.89 -13.09
CA LEU A 24 -7.98 26.01 -12.30
C LEU A 24 -7.25 26.79 -11.21
N LEU A 25 -7.24 26.24 -10.00
CA LEU A 25 -6.48 26.82 -8.91
C LEU A 25 -4.99 26.85 -9.26
N GLU A 26 -4.31 27.91 -8.87
CA GLU A 26 -2.86 27.95 -8.92
C GLU A 26 -2.28 26.77 -8.12
N ARG A 27 -1.13 26.23 -8.57
CA ARG A 27 -0.51 24.99 -8.04
C ARG A 27 -0.38 24.97 -6.52
N SER A 28 0.06 26.06 -5.92
CA SER A 28 0.26 26.12 -4.47
C SER A 28 -1.06 26.15 -3.71
N ARG A 29 -2.09 26.80 -4.26
CA ARG A 29 -3.46 26.77 -3.72
C ARG A 29 -4.08 25.39 -3.84
N PHE A 30 -3.92 24.74 -5.00
CA PHE A 30 -4.37 23.36 -5.21
C PHE A 30 -3.75 22.41 -4.19
N ASN A 31 -2.43 22.43 -4.02
CA ASN A 31 -1.73 21.57 -3.07
C ASN A 31 -2.17 21.82 -1.61
N ARG A 32 -2.38 23.07 -1.22
CA ARG A 32 -2.90 23.40 0.13
C ARG A 32 -4.31 22.86 0.31
N ARG A 33 -5.19 23.08 -0.66
CA ARG A 33 -6.57 22.60 -0.59
C ARG A 33 -6.66 21.08 -0.59
N SER A 34 -5.86 20.41 -1.40
CA SER A 34 -5.78 18.94 -1.41
C SER A 34 -5.37 18.37 -0.05
N LYS A 35 -4.40 19.00 0.63
CA LYS A 35 -4.02 18.59 1.99
C LYS A 35 -5.13 18.81 3.02
N GLN A 36 -5.89 19.90 2.90
CA GLN A 36 -7.03 20.15 3.78
C GLN A 36 -8.18 19.17 3.56
N LEU A 37 -8.31 18.63 2.35
CA LEU A 37 -9.37 17.68 1.98
C LEU A 37 -8.95 16.22 2.10
N ILE A 38 -7.80 15.90 2.69
CA ILE A 38 -7.33 14.52 2.84
C ILE A 38 -8.35 13.65 3.59
N TRP A 39 -8.97 14.19 4.61
CA TRP A 39 -10.01 13.52 5.37
C TRP A 39 -11.21 13.10 4.49
N LEU A 40 -11.56 13.91 3.49
CA LEU A 40 -12.63 13.57 2.54
C LEU A 40 -12.22 12.43 1.63
N VAL A 41 -10.97 12.42 1.16
CA VAL A 41 -10.42 11.30 0.35
C VAL A 41 -10.46 10.00 1.16
N GLN A 42 -10.04 10.06 2.43
CA GLN A 42 -10.09 8.91 3.35
C GLN A 42 -11.52 8.45 3.61
N PHE A 43 -12.44 9.38 3.85
CA PHE A 43 -13.86 9.07 4.05
C PHE A 43 -14.46 8.37 2.83
N ILE A 44 -14.23 8.90 1.61
CA ILE A 44 -14.72 8.29 0.37
C ILE A 44 -14.15 6.88 0.23
N ARG A 45 -12.84 6.69 0.42
CA ARG A 45 -12.19 5.38 0.33
C ARG A 45 -12.78 4.36 1.31
N LYS A 46 -13.00 4.77 2.56
CA LYS A 46 -13.62 3.91 3.58
C LYS A 46 -15.08 3.59 3.25
N ALA A 47 -15.87 4.58 2.87
CA ALA A 47 -17.26 4.39 2.46
C ALA A 47 -17.39 3.43 1.27
N MET A 48 -16.50 3.55 0.27
CA MET A 48 -16.46 2.62 -0.85
C MET A 48 -16.15 1.19 -0.42
N SER A 49 -15.26 0.98 0.56
CA SER A 49 -14.95 -0.37 1.06
C SER A 49 -16.14 -1.05 1.74
N GLU A 50 -17.06 -0.28 2.30
CA GLU A 50 -18.28 -0.81 2.92
C GLU A 50 -19.33 -1.29 1.90
N MET A 51 -19.25 -0.76 0.67
CA MET A 51 -20.15 -1.13 -0.43
C MET A 51 -19.73 -2.40 -1.18
N LEU A 52 -18.51 -2.91 -0.88
CA LEU A 52 -17.99 -4.11 -1.54
C LEU A 52 -18.73 -5.37 -1.09
N PRO A 53 -18.86 -6.39 -1.98
CA PRO A 53 -19.30 -7.72 -1.58
C PRO A 53 -18.42 -8.25 -0.45
N SER A 54 -19.01 -8.96 0.49
CA SER A 54 -18.31 -9.53 1.63
C SER A 54 -17.50 -10.76 1.20
N ASP A 55 -16.34 -10.55 0.58
CA ASP A 55 -15.34 -11.59 0.45
C ASP A 55 -14.83 -11.94 1.85
N LYS A 56 -14.70 -13.25 2.14
CA LYS A 56 -14.16 -13.70 3.43
C LYS A 56 -12.64 -13.64 3.50
N LEU A 57 -11.98 -13.41 2.37
CA LEU A 57 -10.54 -13.52 2.22
C LEU A 57 -9.90 -12.18 1.87
N ALA A 58 -8.83 -11.85 2.58
CA ALA A 58 -7.92 -10.76 2.23
C ALA A 58 -6.46 -11.23 2.21
N ILE A 59 -5.61 -10.47 1.58
CA ILE A 59 -4.18 -10.74 1.44
C ILE A 59 -3.43 -9.57 2.04
N ILE A 60 -2.44 -9.88 2.88
CA ILE A 60 -1.55 -8.89 3.50
C ILE A 60 -0.14 -9.07 2.95
N ASP A 61 0.49 -7.98 2.53
CA ASP A 61 1.89 -7.97 2.11
C ASP A 61 2.45 -6.55 2.18
N SER A 62 3.78 -6.41 2.02
CA SER A 62 4.45 -5.13 2.04
C SER A 62 5.37 -4.95 0.83
N PHE A 63 5.56 -3.70 0.42
CA PHE A 63 6.55 -3.35 -0.60
C PHE A 63 7.38 -2.14 -0.18
N PRO A 64 8.62 -2.02 -0.68
CA PRO A 64 9.50 -0.94 -0.34
C PRO A 64 9.08 0.37 -1.01
N LEU A 65 9.27 1.49 -0.29
CA LEU A 65 9.14 2.85 -0.78
C LEU A 65 10.49 3.57 -0.60
N PRO A 66 11.46 3.36 -1.52
CA PRO A 66 12.80 3.86 -1.37
C PRO A 66 12.85 5.37 -1.61
N LEU A 67 13.57 6.09 -0.75
CA LEU A 67 13.90 7.51 -0.92
C LEU A 67 15.28 7.68 -1.58
N CYS A 68 16.25 6.88 -1.15
CA CYS A 68 17.58 6.85 -1.72
C CYS A 68 18.35 5.58 -1.34
N GLN A 69 19.54 5.41 -1.92
CA GLN A 69 20.48 4.36 -1.51
C GLN A 69 21.03 4.66 -0.11
N PRO A 70 21.38 3.65 0.72
CA PRO A 70 21.83 3.83 2.10
C PRO A 70 23.06 4.74 2.23
N VAL A 71 23.98 4.68 1.27
CA VAL A 71 25.18 5.52 1.24
C VAL A 71 24.86 7.02 1.23
N ARG A 72 23.65 7.39 0.83
CA ARG A 72 23.18 8.78 0.77
C ARG A 72 22.31 9.19 1.96
N ASN A 73 22.00 8.28 2.90
CA ASN A 73 21.08 8.55 4.00
C ASN A 73 21.53 9.72 4.90
N HIS A 74 22.85 9.84 5.18
CA HIS A 74 23.35 10.93 6.04
C HIS A 74 23.21 12.32 5.39
N ARG A 75 23.05 12.39 4.06
CA ARG A 75 22.78 13.62 3.32
C ARG A 75 21.29 13.85 3.09
N ALA A 76 20.46 12.86 3.39
CA ALA A 76 19.02 12.95 3.23
C ALA A 76 18.45 13.87 4.32
N SER A 77 18.14 15.11 3.96
CA SER A 77 17.46 16.06 4.86
C SER A 77 15.95 15.80 4.91
N ILE A 78 15.41 15.15 3.87
CA ILE A 78 13.99 14.84 3.76
C ILE A 78 13.68 13.56 4.54
N PHE A 79 12.66 13.62 5.40
CA PHE A 79 12.23 12.54 6.29
C PHE A 79 13.29 12.06 7.29
N LYS A 80 14.26 12.95 7.62
CA LYS A 80 15.27 12.63 8.63
C LYS A 80 14.61 12.32 9.98
N GLY A 81 14.97 11.16 10.57
CA GLY A 81 14.38 10.67 11.83
C GLY A 81 12.99 10.03 11.66
N LEU A 82 12.44 9.97 10.45
CA LEU A 82 11.14 9.36 10.14
C LEU A 82 11.29 8.14 9.22
N ALA A 83 12.24 8.18 8.29
CA ALA A 83 12.60 7.07 7.43
C ALA A 83 13.78 6.30 8.00
N ASP A 84 13.96 5.06 7.59
CA ASP A 84 15.04 4.21 8.06
C ASP A 84 15.55 3.27 6.96
N ILE A 85 16.62 2.52 7.26
CA ILE A 85 17.22 1.56 6.34
C ILE A 85 16.45 0.24 6.42
N GLY A 86 16.06 -0.28 5.26
CA GLY A 86 15.44 -1.58 5.08
C GLY A 86 16.10 -2.39 3.97
N TYR A 87 15.76 -3.66 3.90
CA TYR A 87 16.24 -4.58 2.89
C TYR A 87 15.09 -5.04 1.99
N ASN A 88 15.28 -4.91 0.69
CA ASN A 88 14.37 -5.46 -0.31
C ASN A 88 14.88 -6.85 -0.73
N ALA A 89 14.22 -7.90 -0.29
CA ALA A 89 14.62 -9.27 -0.55
C ALA A 89 14.52 -9.64 -2.04
N SER A 90 13.52 -9.14 -2.76
CA SER A 90 13.30 -9.45 -4.18
C SER A 90 14.35 -8.84 -5.09
N LYS A 91 14.85 -7.64 -4.74
CA LYS A 91 15.89 -6.92 -5.51
C LYS A 91 17.29 -7.12 -4.91
N HIS A 92 17.41 -7.84 -3.79
CA HIS A 92 18.66 -8.02 -3.01
C HIS A 92 19.37 -6.71 -2.72
N LEU A 93 18.61 -5.67 -2.35
CA LEU A 93 19.13 -4.31 -2.22
C LEU A 93 18.70 -3.66 -0.92
N TRP A 94 19.67 -3.02 -0.24
CA TRP A 94 19.39 -2.13 0.88
C TRP A 94 18.93 -0.77 0.38
N PHE A 95 17.96 -0.15 1.06
CA PHE A 95 17.46 1.17 0.75
C PHE A 95 17.17 1.96 2.02
N TYR A 96 17.21 3.28 1.94
CA TYR A 96 16.72 4.18 2.96
C TYR A 96 15.35 4.71 2.55
N GLY A 97 14.35 4.56 3.40
CA GLY A 97 12.99 4.97 3.07
C GLY A 97 11.94 4.39 4.00
N PHE A 98 10.82 4.05 3.41
CA PHE A 98 9.64 3.48 4.07
C PHE A 98 9.28 2.12 3.49
N LYS A 99 8.42 1.39 4.20
CA LYS A 99 7.63 0.27 3.68
C LYS A 99 6.16 0.64 3.67
N VAL A 100 5.45 0.19 2.66
CA VAL A 100 3.99 0.28 2.58
C VAL A 100 3.43 -1.12 2.74
N HIS A 101 2.67 -1.31 3.82
CA HIS A 101 1.95 -2.55 4.09
C HIS A 101 0.52 -2.36 3.60
N MET A 102 -0.03 -3.35 2.92
CA MET A 102 -1.37 -3.29 2.35
C MET A 102 -2.20 -4.52 2.69
N LEU A 103 -3.47 -4.29 2.89
CA LEU A 103 -4.52 -5.31 2.99
C LEU A 103 -5.39 -5.20 1.74
N VAL A 104 -5.48 -6.29 0.98
CA VAL A 104 -6.11 -6.30 -0.36
C VAL A 104 -7.08 -7.46 -0.46
N THR A 105 -8.25 -7.27 -1.07
CA THR A 105 -9.15 -8.38 -1.38
C THR A 105 -8.58 -9.28 -2.49
N LEU A 106 -9.10 -10.48 -2.65
CA LEU A 106 -8.69 -11.36 -3.75
C LEU A 106 -8.96 -10.74 -5.13
N SER A 107 -10.03 -9.96 -5.26
CA SER A 107 -10.35 -9.20 -6.48
C SER A 107 -9.36 -8.07 -6.75
N GLY A 108 -8.62 -7.59 -5.75
CA GLY A 108 -7.57 -6.57 -5.89
C GLY A 108 -7.93 -5.21 -5.34
N TYR A 109 -9.06 -5.06 -4.65
CA TYR A 109 -9.41 -3.83 -3.96
C TYR A 109 -8.55 -3.64 -2.70
N ILE A 110 -7.98 -2.46 -2.52
CA ILE A 110 -7.14 -2.14 -1.36
C ILE A 110 -8.06 -1.68 -0.21
N LEU A 111 -8.17 -2.52 0.82
CA LEU A 111 -8.99 -2.27 2.00
C LEU A 111 -8.34 -1.26 2.95
N ASN A 112 -7.07 -1.50 3.26
CA ASN A 112 -6.31 -0.66 4.18
C ASN A 112 -4.81 -0.64 3.81
N TYR A 113 -4.08 0.35 4.34
CA TYR A 113 -2.64 0.44 4.20
C TYR A 113 -2.00 1.16 5.39
N VAL A 114 -0.76 0.83 5.69
CA VAL A 114 0.06 1.48 6.71
C VAL A 114 1.44 1.77 6.11
N VAL A 115 1.98 2.95 6.38
CA VAL A 115 3.33 3.35 5.97
C VAL A 115 4.23 3.40 7.18
N THR A 116 5.30 2.61 7.19
CA THR A 116 6.26 2.55 8.30
C THR A 116 7.68 2.88 7.84
N PRO A 117 8.59 3.27 8.75
CA PRO A 117 10.02 3.22 8.47
C PRO A 117 10.42 1.85 7.93
N ALA A 118 11.35 1.80 6.99
CA ALA A 118 11.71 0.55 6.31
C ALA A 118 12.28 -0.55 7.22
N SER A 119 12.78 -0.20 8.41
CA SER A 119 13.27 -1.13 9.44
C SER A 119 12.18 -1.85 10.23
N VAL A 120 10.94 -1.36 10.20
CA VAL A 120 9.84 -1.93 10.98
C VAL A 120 9.49 -3.32 10.46
N HIS A 121 9.39 -4.29 11.37
CA HIS A 121 9.01 -5.67 11.03
C HIS A 121 7.52 -5.76 10.71
N ASP A 122 7.17 -6.53 9.69
CA ASP A 122 5.83 -6.63 9.11
C ASP A 122 4.75 -7.05 10.13
N ILE A 123 5.10 -7.91 11.09
CA ILE A 123 4.19 -8.38 12.16
C ILE A 123 3.63 -7.21 13.00
N LYS A 124 4.42 -6.15 13.22
CA LYS A 124 4.04 -5.05 14.13
C LYS A 124 2.88 -4.20 13.65
N VAL A 125 2.56 -4.26 12.37
CA VAL A 125 1.51 -3.43 11.75
C VAL A 125 0.22 -4.18 11.47
N VAL A 126 0.17 -5.48 11.77
CA VAL A 126 -0.97 -6.33 11.41
C VAL A 126 -2.26 -5.83 12.04
N TYR A 127 -2.25 -5.50 13.32
CA TYR A 127 -3.44 -5.00 14.04
C TYR A 127 -3.97 -3.69 13.44
N GLU A 128 -3.07 -2.75 13.11
CA GLU A 128 -3.45 -1.49 12.47
C GLU A 128 -4.03 -1.72 11.07
N LEU A 129 -3.47 -2.67 10.30
CA LEU A 129 -3.97 -3.04 8.98
C LEU A 129 -5.35 -3.71 9.04
N LEU A 130 -5.62 -4.49 10.08
CA LEU A 130 -6.88 -5.21 10.26
C LEU A 130 -7.96 -4.36 10.93
N GLU A 131 -7.66 -3.12 11.33
CA GLU A 131 -8.65 -2.23 11.93
C GLU A 131 -9.86 -2.02 11.01
N GLY A 132 -11.05 -2.45 11.47
CA GLY A 132 -12.29 -2.40 10.70
C GLY A 132 -12.36 -3.41 9.54
N CYS A 133 -11.45 -4.36 9.45
CA CYS A 133 -11.49 -5.43 8.46
C CYS A 133 -12.64 -6.39 8.72
N LYS A 134 -13.44 -6.68 7.67
CA LYS A 134 -14.57 -7.63 7.74
C LYS A 134 -14.19 -9.04 7.26
N GLN A 135 -13.02 -9.19 6.66
CA GLN A 135 -12.50 -10.45 6.14
C GLN A 135 -11.94 -11.30 7.28
N SER A 136 -12.44 -12.51 7.45
CA SER A 136 -12.02 -13.41 8.53
C SER A 136 -10.79 -14.25 8.19
N VAL A 137 -10.45 -14.40 6.91
CA VAL A 137 -9.28 -15.17 6.45
C VAL A 137 -8.25 -14.24 5.85
N ILE A 138 -7.06 -14.22 6.41
CA ILE A 138 -5.96 -13.36 5.98
C ILE A 138 -4.81 -14.22 5.46
N LEU A 139 -4.39 -14.00 4.22
CA LEU A 139 -3.23 -14.67 3.64
C LEU A 139 -2.00 -13.74 3.72
N GLY A 140 -0.98 -14.17 4.44
CA GLY A 140 0.29 -13.45 4.56
C GLY A 140 1.46 -14.21 3.91
N ASP A 141 2.60 -13.54 3.80
CA ASP A 141 3.86 -14.18 3.40
C ASP A 141 4.63 -14.73 4.62
N LEU A 142 5.86 -15.22 4.39
CA LEU A 142 6.75 -15.71 5.47
C LEU A 142 7.14 -14.63 6.49
N GLY A 143 7.05 -13.36 6.14
CA GLY A 143 7.33 -12.24 7.03
C GLY A 143 6.32 -12.11 8.18
N TYR A 144 5.11 -12.68 7.99
CA TYR A 144 4.05 -12.71 9.00
C TYR A 144 3.98 -14.03 9.77
N LEU A 145 4.92 -14.94 9.56
CA LEU A 145 4.95 -16.25 10.24
C LEU A 145 5.30 -16.08 11.71
N SER A 146 4.29 -16.12 12.58
CA SER A 146 4.40 -16.09 14.04
C SER A 146 3.28 -16.90 14.67
N SER A 147 3.65 -17.81 15.59
CA SER A 147 2.66 -18.61 16.33
C SER A 147 1.89 -17.78 17.35
N GLU A 148 2.51 -16.75 17.92
CA GLU A 148 1.90 -15.81 18.86
C GLU A 148 0.86 -14.97 18.11
N LEU A 149 1.27 -14.29 17.03
CA LEU A 149 0.36 -13.50 16.20
C LEU A 149 -0.87 -14.29 15.72
N LYS A 150 -0.67 -15.54 15.32
CA LYS A 150 -1.79 -16.41 14.89
C LYS A 150 -2.80 -16.62 16.01
N LYS A 151 -2.34 -16.95 17.21
CA LYS A 151 -3.19 -17.18 18.39
C LYS A 151 -3.97 -15.94 18.78
N ASP A 152 -3.30 -14.79 18.76
CA ASP A 152 -3.93 -13.52 19.12
C ASP A 152 -5.00 -13.14 18.11
N LEU A 153 -4.71 -13.27 16.81
CA LEU A 153 -5.67 -13.00 15.74
C LEU A 153 -6.86 -13.97 15.74
N GLU A 154 -6.63 -15.24 16.10
CA GLU A 154 -7.73 -16.23 16.25
C GLU A 154 -8.69 -15.83 17.38
N GLN A 155 -8.20 -15.24 18.47
CA GLN A 155 -9.06 -14.71 19.55
C GLN A 155 -9.91 -13.52 19.08
N GLU A 156 -9.41 -12.74 18.14
CA GLU A 156 -10.14 -11.63 17.51
C GLU A 156 -11.04 -12.07 16.34
N GLY A 157 -11.07 -13.36 16.01
CA GLY A 157 -11.89 -13.93 14.93
C GLY A 157 -11.23 -13.92 13.55
N TYR A 158 -9.96 -13.65 13.45
CA TYR A 158 -9.19 -13.70 12.21
C TYR A 158 -8.41 -15.02 12.09
N HIS A 159 -8.41 -15.62 10.93
CA HIS A 159 -7.61 -16.79 10.61
C HIS A 159 -6.43 -16.38 9.69
N LEU A 160 -5.23 -16.22 10.28
CA LEU A 160 -4.02 -15.88 9.52
C LEU A 160 -3.38 -17.15 8.96
N TRP A 161 -3.37 -17.28 7.63
CA TRP A 161 -2.61 -18.30 6.94
C TRP A 161 -1.29 -17.71 6.41
N THR A 162 -0.19 -18.38 6.69
CA THR A 162 1.15 -18.07 6.15
C THR A 162 1.82 -19.35 5.68
N PRO A 163 2.64 -19.33 4.62
CA PRO A 163 3.35 -20.51 4.20
C PRO A 163 4.35 -20.97 5.27
N PHE A 164 4.62 -22.25 5.30
CA PHE A 164 5.69 -22.81 6.11
C PHE A 164 7.02 -22.73 5.36
N ARG A 165 8.11 -22.57 6.10
CA ARG A 165 9.46 -22.69 5.53
C ARG A 165 9.70 -24.13 5.10
N LYS A 166 10.51 -24.34 4.05
CA LYS A 166 10.79 -25.68 3.49
C LYS A 166 11.32 -26.69 4.50
N ASN A 167 11.99 -26.25 5.55
CA ASN A 167 12.54 -27.07 6.63
C ASN A 167 11.56 -27.34 7.77
N MET A 168 10.33 -26.88 7.70
CA MET A 168 9.31 -27.14 8.71
C MET A 168 8.56 -28.43 8.39
N THR A 169 8.23 -29.20 9.42
CA THR A 169 7.44 -30.45 9.29
C THR A 169 6.06 -30.15 8.71
N GLY A 170 5.63 -30.91 7.71
CA GLY A 170 4.34 -30.73 7.04
C GLY A 170 4.28 -29.58 6.05
N ALA A 171 5.43 -28.98 5.67
CA ALA A 171 5.47 -27.84 4.78
C ALA A 171 4.87 -28.14 3.38
N GLU A 172 5.06 -29.34 2.84
CA GLU A 172 4.53 -29.72 1.52
C GLU A 172 3.01 -29.79 1.51
N GLU A 173 2.39 -30.35 2.54
CA GLU A 173 0.94 -30.45 2.68
C GLU A 173 0.31 -29.09 2.99
N HIS A 174 0.95 -28.31 3.89
CA HIS A 174 0.49 -27.00 4.30
C HIS A 174 0.54 -25.97 3.16
N ASN A 175 1.61 -25.97 2.37
CA ASN A 175 1.87 -25.02 1.28
C ASN A 175 1.07 -25.37 0.01
N ASN A 176 -0.24 -25.48 0.13
CA ASN A 176 -1.11 -25.76 -0.99
C ASN A 176 -0.91 -24.74 -2.12
N TRP A 177 -0.66 -25.23 -3.34
CA TRP A 177 -0.36 -24.39 -4.50
C TRP A 177 -1.47 -23.40 -4.84
N LYS A 178 -2.75 -23.74 -4.61
CA LYS A 178 -3.89 -22.84 -4.84
C LYS A 178 -3.86 -21.64 -3.90
N VAL A 179 -3.62 -21.86 -2.61
CA VAL A 179 -3.51 -20.78 -1.61
C VAL A 179 -2.30 -19.91 -1.91
N MET A 180 -1.18 -20.51 -2.28
CA MET A 180 0.03 -19.78 -2.69
C MET A 180 -0.22 -18.94 -3.95
N ALA A 181 -1.00 -19.43 -4.91
CA ALA A 181 -1.37 -18.69 -6.10
C ALA A 181 -2.28 -17.49 -5.76
N MET A 182 -3.30 -17.68 -4.89
CA MET A 182 -4.15 -16.61 -4.40
C MET A 182 -3.33 -15.50 -3.71
N ARG A 183 -2.40 -15.87 -2.82
CA ARG A 183 -1.52 -14.90 -2.16
C ARG A 183 -0.72 -14.07 -3.16
N ARG A 184 -0.17 -14.69 -4.19
CA ARG A 184 0.63 -13.99 -5.21
C ARG A 184 -0.14 -12.97 -6.02
N THR A 185 -1.47 -12.95 -5.98
CA THR A 185 -2.25 -11.91 -6.69
C THR A 185 -1.95 -10.50 -6.18
N ILE A 186 -1.52 -10.33 -4.92
CA ILE A 186 -1.12 -9.03 -4.38
C ILE A 186 0.12 -8.45 -5.10
N GLU A 187 1.03 -9.31 -5.56
CA GLU A 187 2.22 -8.89 -6.33
C GLU A 187 1.81 -8.22 -7.66
N THR A 188 0.72 -8.70 -8.26
CA THR A 188 0.12 -8.06 -9.45
C THR A 188 -0.39 -6.66 -9.11
N ARG A 189 -1.03 -6.48 -7.92
CA ARG A 189 -1.52 -5.16 -7.48
C ARG A 189 -0.36 -4.20 -7.24
N PHE A 190 0.73 -4.67 -6.63
CA PHE A 190 1.93 -3.84 -6.45
C PHE A 190 2.54 -3.44 -7.79
N SER A 191 2.61 -4.36 -8.75
CA SER A 191 3.08 -4.06 -10.11
C SER A 191 2.17 -3.04 -10.81
N GLU A 192 0.86 -3.11 -10.64
CA GLU A 192 -0.09 -2.12 -11.16
C GLU A 192 0.11 -0.74 -10.51
N LEU A 193 0.27 -0.68 -9.20
CA LEU A 193 0.53 0.57 -8.48
C LEU A 193 1.84 1.23 -8.93
N CYS A 194 2.89 0.42 -9.15
CA CYS A 194 4.15 0.93 -9.68
C CYS A 194 4.00 1.42 -11.13
N ARG A 195 3.38 0.62 -12.00
CA ARG A 195 3.28 0.92 -13.44
C ARG A 195 2.35 2.08 -13.76
N LEU A 196 1.19 2.15 -13.09
CA LEU A 196 0.14 3.13 -13.40
C LEU A 196 0.27 4.43 -12.60
N PHE A 197 0.74 4.35 -11.38
CA PHE A 197 0.76 5.47 -10.45
C PHE A 197 2.15 5.87 -9.97
N ASP A 198 3.19 5.11 -10.36
CA ASP A 198 4.58 5.35 -9.96
C ASP A 198 4.73 5.52 -8.43
N ILE A 199 4.14 4.58 -7.69
CA ILE A 199 4.03 4.67 -6.23
C ILE A 199 5.39 4.61 -5.54
N GLU A 200 6.36 3.88 -6.12
CA GLU A 200 7.73 3.73 -5.57
C GLU A 200 8.53 5.04 -5.65
N HIS A 201 8.24 5.95 -6.58
CA HIS A 201 8.97 7.20 -6.77
C HIS A 201 8.17 8.38 -6.23
N THR A 202 8.19 8.54 -4.92
CA THR A 202 7.52 9.69 -4.31
C THR A 202 8.42 10.93 -4.34
N LEU A 203 7.90 12.04 -4.90
CA LEU A 203 8.55 13.34 -4.87
C LEU A 203 8.14 14.18 -3.65
N THR A 204 7.50 13.57 -2.67
CA THR A 204 7.01 14.26 -1.48
C THR A 204 8.16 14.61 -0.54
N ARG A 205 8.01 15.71 0.19
CA ARG A 205 9.03 16.22 1.13
C ARG A 205 8.51 16.36 2.56
N SER A 206 7.31 15.84 2.85
CA SER A 206 6.70 15.88 4.18
C SER A 206 5.75 14.68 4.37
N LEU A 207 5.53 14.26 5.62
CA LEU A 207 4.60 13.17 5.93
C LEU A 207 3.18 13.46 5.41
N ALA A 208 2.66 14.66 5.63
CA ALA A 208 1.34 15.04 5.12
C ALA A 208 1.27 14.99 3.57
N GLY A 209 2.38 15.30 2.89
CA GLY A 209 2.46 15.16 1.43
C GLY A 209 2.50 13.69 1.01
N LEU A 210 3.24 12.86 1.73
CA LEU A 210 3.32 11.42 1.50
C LEU A 210 1.96 10.76 1.71
N GLN A 211 1.32 11.05 2.83
CA GLN A 211 0.00 10.54 3.17
C GLN A 211 -1.05 10.92 2.10
N LEU A 212 -1.09 12.19 1.71
CA LEU A 212 -1.99 12.64 0.64
C LEU A 212 -1.73 11.89 -0.68
N ARG A 213 -0.46 11.71 -1.05
CA ARG A 213 -0.08 10.97 -2.26
C ARG A 213 -0.55 9.52 -2.21
N MET A 214 -0.36 8.85 -1.07
CA MET A 214 -0.81 7.47 -0.87
C MET A 214 -2.34 7.36 -0.95
N GLU A 215 -3.08 8.21 -0.24
CA GLU A 215 -4.55 8.21 -0.27
C GLU A 215 -5.09 8.45 -1.69
N GLN A 216 -4.52 9.39 -2.43
CA GLN A 216 -4.93 9.65 -3.82
C GLN A 216 -4.67 8.48 -4.75
N ILE A 217 -3.50 7.83 -4.64
CA ILE A 217 -3.16 6.66 -5.46
C ILE A 217 -4.10 5.51 -5.15
N ILE A 218 -4.32 5.21 -3.87
CA ILE A 218 -5.16 4.09 -3.45
C ILE A 218 -6.62 4.33 -3.85
N LEU A 219 -7.14 5.55 -3.66
CA LEU A 219 -8.48 5.89 -4.12
C LEU A 219 -8.61 5.74 -5.64
N ALA A 220 -7.65 6.26 -6.40
CA ALA A 220 -7.66 6.15 -7.87
C ALA A 220 -7.55 4.69 -8.35
N HIS A 221 -6.76 3.85 -7.65
CA HIS A 221 -6.69 2.42 -7.91
C HIS A 221 -8.05 1.75 -7.63
N ASN A 222 -8.63 2.02 -6.48
CA ASN A 222 -9.88 1.41 -6.05
C ASN A 222 -11.06 1.82 -6.94
N LEU A 223 -11.14 3.06 -7.42
CA LEU A 223 -12.17 3.53 -8.35
C LEU A 223 -12.24 2.67 -9.62
N ARG A 224 -11.11 2.17 -10.12
CA ARG A 224 -11.08 1.29 -11.31
C ARG A 224 -11.84 -0.03 -11.10
N TYR A 225 -11.92 -0.52 -9.87
CA TYR A 225 -12.67 -1.74 -9.55
C TYR A 225 -14.18 -1.51 -9.43
N PHE A 226 -14.60 -0.28 -9.20
CA PHE A 226 -16.03 0.08 -9.23
C PHE A 226 -16.56 0.29 -10.65
N GLU A 227 -15.72 0.67 -11.59
CA GLU A 227 -16.12 0.84 -13.00
C GLU A 227 -16.20 -0.49 -13.77
N MET A 228 -15.60 -1.57 -13.24
CA MET A 228 -15.50 -2.88 -13.89
C MET A 228 -16.56 -3.89 -13.45
N ASN A 229 -17.42 -3.55 -12.51
CA ASN A 229 -18.54 -4.34 -12.01
C ASN A 229 -19.87 -3.64 -12.31
#